data_4ae01dfd437f52a6e4c46364506efa8e
#
_entry.id   4ae01dfd437f52a6e4c46364506efa8e
#
_cell.length_a   1.000
_cell.length_b   1.000
_cell.length_c   1.000
_cell.angle_alpha   90.00
_cell.angle_beta   90.00
_cell.angle_gamma   90.00
#
_symmetry.space_group_name_H-M   'P 1'
#
loop_
_entity.id
_entity.type
_entity.pdbx_description
1 polymer ?
#
loop_
_entity_poly.entity_id
_entity_poly.type
_entity_poly.pdbx_seq_one_letter_code
_entity_poly.pdbx_strand_id
1 'polypeptide(L)'
;QLLQLDPLSVPDRLLLGPGPCNAHPTVLQAMSTAPLGHLDPAFLQIMDEIQSLLRYTWQTDNPHTIAVSGTGSAAMEATIANIVEPGEVMLIGVAGYFGNRLVDMAGRYGAEVKTISKPWGQNFSLDELRIAMATHRPKILGLVHAETSTGARQPIEGVGELCREYDCLLLLDTVTSLGGVPIHLDEWGVDLAYSCSQKGLGCSPG
;
A
#
# COMPACT_ATOMS: atom_id res chain seq x y z
N GLN A 1 19.89 32.25 -26.79
CA GLN A 1 19.59 32.98 -25.54
C GLN A 1 19.49 31.94 -24.43
N LEU A 2 20.32 32.07 -23.38
CA LEU A 2 20.17 31.28 -22.15
C LEU A 2 18.88 31.74 -21.45
N LEU A 3 18.04 30.78 -21.08
CA LEU A 3 16.83 31.04 -20.30
C LEU A 3 17.28 31.51 -18.92
N GLN A 4 16.95 32.75 -18.55
CA GLN A 4 17.19 33.25 -17.22
C GLN A 4 15.96 32.96 -16.36
N LEU A 5 16.11 32.08 -15.37
CA LEU A 5 15.06 31.72 -14.42
C LEU A 5 15.40 32.32 -13.05
N ASP A 6 14.38 32.79 -12.37
CA ASP A 6 14.52 33.21 -10.99
C ASP A 6 14.75 31.99 -10.07
N PRO A 7 15.43 32.17 -8.94
CA PRO A 7 15.54 31.11 -7.94
C PRO A 7 14.16 30.57 -7.51
N LEU A 8 14.07 29.25 -7.32
CA LEU A 8 12.85 28.64 -6.84
C LEU A 8 12.45 29.18 -5.47
N SER A 9 11.27 29.79 -5.40
CA SER A 9 10.64 30.24 -4.16
C SER A 9 9.32 29.52 -3.97
N VAL A 10 9.25 28.68 -2.94
CA VAL A 10 8.06 27.90 -2.62
C VAL A 10 7.39 28.51 -1.39
N PRO A 11 6.11 28.88 -1.45
CA PRO A 11 5.40 29.40 -0.29
C PRO A 11 5.15 28.30 0.74
N ASP A 12 5.23 28.62 2.02
CA ASP A 12 4.83 27.71 3.09
C ASP A 12 3.34 27.38 2.98
N ARG A 13 3.02 26.10 3.07
CA ARG A 13 1.65 25.59 3.04
C ARG A 13 1.49 24.50 4.11
N LEU A 14 0.42 24.62 4.89
CA LEU A 14 -0.04 23.51 5.74
C LEU A 14 -0.89 22.57 4.89
N LEU A 15 -0.42 21.31 4.75
CA LEU A 15 -1.12 20.29 3.98
C LEU A 15 -2.07 19.55 4.92
N LEU A 16 -3.37 19.71 4.72
CA LEU A 16 -4.44 19.09 5.51
C LEU A 16 -5.21 18.01 4.73
N GLY A 17 -4.71 17.66 3.55
CA GLY A 17 -5.27 16.57 2.73
C GLY A 17 -4.77 15.19 3.17
N PRO A 18 -5.29 14.11 2.56
CA PRO A 18 -4.90 12.73 2.88
C PRO A 18 -3.52 12.32 2.36
N GLY A 19 -2.71 13.27 1.94
CA GLY A 19 -1.34 13.12 1.44
C GLY A 19 -1.16 13.67 0.03
N PRO A 20 0.06 14.20 -0.30
CA PRO A 20 1.23 14.20 0.58
C PRO A 20 1.02 15.01 1.85
N CYS A 21 1.88 14.79 2.87
CA CYS A 21 1.90 15.53 4.12
C CYS A 21 3.11 16.48 4.20
N ASN A 22 3.10 17.40 5.16
CA ASN A 22 4.29 18.14 5.51
C ASN A 22 5.30 17.20 6.20
N ALA A 23 6.43 16.95 5.56
CA ALA A 23 7.50 16.16 6.15
C ALA A 23 8.14 16.90 7.34
N HIS A 24 8.51 16.15 8.39
CA HIS A 24 9.20 16.74 9.54
C HIS A 24 10.54 17.36 9.10
N PRO A 25 11.00 18.49 9.70
CA PRO A 25 12.26 19.13 9.34
C PRO A 25 13.48 18.18 9.32
N THR A 26 13.54 17.23 10.25
CA THR A 26 14.60 16.20 10.28
C THR A 26 14.61 15.32 9.02
N VAL A 27 13.44 14.99 8.48
CA VAL A 27 13.31 14.22 7.23
C VAL A 27 13.83 15.04 6.05
N LEU A 28 13.43 16.31 5.95
CA LEU A 28 13.93 17.22 4.92
C LEU A 28 15.44 17.42 5.00
N GLN A 29 15.99 17.50 6.20
CA GLN A 29 17.44 17.59 6.42
C GLN A 29 18.16 16.30 5.95
N ALA A 30 17.62 15.13 6.27
CA ALA A 30 18.18 13.86 5.81
C ALA A 30 18.20 13.76 4.28
N MET A 31 17.17 14.27 3.61
CA MET A 31 17.09 14.29 2.15
C MET A 31 18.09 15.23 1.48
N SER A 32 18.69 16.17 2.21
CA SER A 32 19.74 17.08 1.70
C SER A 32 21.16 16.53 1.88
N THR A 33 21.33 15.32 2.41
CA THR A 33 22.64 14.69 2.54
C THR A 33 23.20 14.26 1.18
N ALA A 34 24.55 14.18 1.09
CA ALA A 34 25.20 13.74 -0.12
C ALA A 34 24.79 12.30 -0.49
N PRO A 35 24.58 11.98 -1.77
CA PRO A 35 24.25 10.62 -2.18
C PRO A 35 25.42 9.67 -1.97
N LEU A 36 25.12 8.44 -1.62
CA LEU A 36 26.07 7.33 -1.53
C LEU A 36 25.95 6.45 -2.80
N GLY A 37 27.03 5.74 -3.11
CA GLY A 37 26.99 4.71 -4.14
C GLY A 37 26.08 3.55 -3.72
N HIS A 38 25.35 2.96 -4.66
CA HIS A 38 24.36 1.88 -4.38
C HIS A 38 25.00 0.57 -3.84
N LEU A 39 26.32 0.41 -3.97
CA LEU A 39 27.10 -0.72 -3.40
C LEU A 39 27.98 -0.28 -2.22
N ASP A 40 27.89 0.97 -1.78
CA ASP A 40 28.60 1.44 -0.61
C ASP A 40 28.11 0.70 0.65
N PRO A 41 29.00 0.17 1.50
CA PRO A 41 28.58 -0.52 2.72
C PRO A 41 27.66 0.32 3.63
N ALA A 42 27.89 1.64 3.71
CA ALA A 42 27.02 2.52 4.48
C ALA A 42 25.62 2.65 3.86
N PHE A 43 25.51 2.63 2.54
CA PHE A 43 24.20 2.60 1.88
C PHE A 43 23.45 1.28 2.14
N LEU A 44 24.15 0.14 2.05
CA LEU A 44 23.56 -1.15 2.34
C LEU A 44 23.07 -1.25 3.79
N GLN A 45 23.85 -0.73 4.74
CA GLN A 45 23.41 -0.65 6.14
C GLN A 45 22.14 0.19 6.30
N ILE A 46 22.02 1.35 5.62
CA ILE A 46 20.81 2.18 5.64
C ILE A 46 19.62 1.38 5.09
N MET A 47 19.81 0.61 4.02
CA MET A 47 18.74 -0.21 3.45
C MET A 47 18.28 -1.30 4.42
N ASP A 48 19.18 -1.97 5.12
CA ASP A 48 18.86 -2.97 6.13
C ASP A 48 18.10 -2.36 7.32
N GLU A 49 18.50 -1.17 7.75
CA GLU A 49 17.80 -0.42 8.80
C GLU A 49 16.38 -0.02 8.36
N ILE A 50 16.22 0.46 7.12
CA ILE A 50 14.89 0.78 6.55
C ILE A 50 13.99 -0.45 6.53
N GLN A 51 14.50 -1.60 6.05
CA GLN A 51 13.72 -2.84 6.04
C GLN A 51 13.27 -3.25 7.46
N SER A 52 14.17 -3.11 8.43
CA SER A 52 13.86 -3.43 9.84
C SER A 52 12.81 -2.50 10.42
N LEU A 53 12.87 -1.21 10.13
CA LEU A 53 11.88 -0.22 10.56
C LEU A 53 10.52 -0.43 9.87
N LEU A 54 10.52 -0.81 8.60
CA LEU A 54 9.29 -1.14 7.89
C LEU A 54 8.62 -2.39 8.47
N ARG A 55 9.38 -3.45 8.77
CA ARG A 55 8.85 -4.65 9.47
C ARG A 55 8.24 -4.28 10.82
N TYR A 56 8.94 -3.45 11.59
CA TYR A 56 8.41 -2.95 12.86
C TYR A 56 7.09 -2.17 12.67
N THR A 57 7.03 -1.30 11.65
CA THR A 57 5.85 -0.47 11.42
C THR A 57 4.65 -1.28 10.93
N TRP A 58 4.87 -2.33 10.13
CA TRP A 58 3.84 -3.26 9.67
C TRP A 58 3.54 -4.40 10.65
N GLN A 59 4.35 -4.54 11.72
CA GLN A 59 4.28 -5.67 12.65
C GLN A 59 4.32 -7.01 11.90
N THR A 60 5.44 -7.23 11.19
CA THR A 60 5.73 -8.45 10.44
C THR A 60 7.18 -8.86 10.59
N ASP A 61 7.44 -10.17 10.62
CA ASP A 61 8.78 -10.75 10.59
C ASP A 61 9.21 -11.13 9.16
N ASN A 62 8.37 -10.86 8.15
CA ASN A 62 8.65 -11.25 6.76
C ASN A 62 9.93 -10.56 6.23
N PRO A 63 10.96 -11.33 5.82
CA PRO A 63 12.22 -10.77 5.30
C PRO A 63 12.03 -10.01 3.97
N HIS A 64 10.98 -10.32 3.18
CA HIS A 64 10.67 -9.62 1.94
C HIS A 64 9.90 -8.32 2.17
N THR A 65 10.38 -7.50 3.11
CA THR A 65 9.87 -6.15 3.38
C THR A 65 10.87 -5.16 2.82
N ILE A 66 10.56 -4.59 1.66
CA ILE A 66 11.49 -3.80 0.87
C ILE A 66 10.91 -2.43 0.47
N ALA A 67 11.80 -1.44 0.33
CA ALA A 67 11.46 -0.18 -0.31
C ALA A 67 11.75 -0.26 -1.82
N VAL A 68 10.72 0.04 -2.64
CA VAL A 68 10.83 0.11 -4.10
C VAL A 68 10.85 1.58 -4.51
N SER A 69 11.81 1.98 -5.34
CA SER A 69 11.85 3.35 -5.88
C SER A 69 10.64 3.59 -6.78
N GLY A 70 9.80 4.54 -6.39
CA GLY A 70 8.60 4.87 -7.13
C GLY A 70 7.45 5.34 -6.24
N THR A 71 6.29 5.52 -6.84
CA THR A 71 5.07 5.94 -6.13
C THR A 71 4.35 4.76 -5.48
N GLY A 72 3.33 5.03 -4.63
CA GLY A 72 2.45 3.97 -4.11
C GLY A 72 1.75 3.17 -5.22
N SER A 73 1.53 3.77 -6.39
CA SER A 73 1.02 3.03 -7.56
C SER A 73 2.05 2.06 -8.13
N ALA A 74 3.34 2.41 -8.09
CA ALA A 74 4.40 1.48 -8.48
C ALA A 74 4.50 0.30 -7.49
N ALA A 75 4.29 0.53 -6.20
CA ALA A 75 4.24 -0.54 -5.22
C ALA A 75 3.01 -1.45 -5.41
N MET A 76 1.83 -0.87 -5.70
CA MET A 76 0.63 -1.63 -6.09
C MET A 76 0.92 -2.49 -7.32
N GLU A 77 1.50 -1.89 -8.38
CA GLU A 77 1.84 -2.58 -9.62
C GLU A 77 2.87 -3.70 -9.38
N ALA A 78 3.94 -3.41 -8.64
CA ALA A 78 4.95 -4.41 -8.29
C ALA A 78 4.33 -5.62 -7.57
N THR A 79 3.41 -5.37 -6.63
CA THR A 79 2.72 -6.45 -5.91
C THR A 79 1.87 -7.28 -6.87
N ILE A 80 1.01 -6.63 -7.68
CA ILE A 80 0.13 -7.32 -8.63
C ILE A 80 0.94 -8.11 -9.67
N ALA A 81 1.97 -7.50 -10.24
CA ALA A 81 2.81 -8.13 -11.28
C ALA A 81 3.54 -9.40 -10.80
N ASN A 82 3.76 -9.53 -9.49
CA ASN A 82 4.45 -10.69 -8.92
C ASN A 82 3.52 -11.82 -8.47
N ILE A 83 2.20 -11.58 -8.35
CA ILE A 83 1.28 -12.57 -7.78
C ILE A 83 0.12 -12.96 -8.71
N VAL A 84 -0.17 -12.15 -9.73
CA VAL A 84 -1.27 -12.41 -10.68
C VAL A 84 -0.74 -13.17 -11.88
N GLU A 85 -1.32 -14.34 -12.13
CA GLU A 85 -1.18 -15.02 -13.41
C GLU A 85 -2.41 -14.75 -14.28
N PRO A 86 -2.24 -14.58 -15.62
CA PRO A 86 -3.36 -14.33 -16.52
C PRO A 86 -4.45 -15.41 -16.41
N GLY A 87 -5.70 -14.97 -16.18
CA GLY A 87 -6.85 -15.86 -16.05
C GLY A 87 -7.14 -16.30 -14.59
N GLU A 88 -6.26 -16.00 -13.62
CA GLU A 88 -6.57 -16.24 -12.22
C GLU A 88 -7.64 -15.29 -11.71
N VAL A 89 -8.55 -15.81 -10.88
CA VAL A 89 -9.62 -15.01 -10.27
C VAL A 89 -9.06 -14.19 -9.12
N MET A 90 -9.17 -12.86 -9.23
CA MET A 90 -8.92 -11.92 -8.14
C MET A 90 -10.22 -11.24 -7.71
N LEU A 91 -10.63 -11.44 -6.45
CA LEU A 91 -11.77 -10.76 -5.84
C LEU A 91 -11.31 -9.48 -5.19
N ILE A 92 -11.94 -8.36 -5.52
CA ILE A 92 -11.56 -7.05 -4.98
C ILE A 92 -12.75 -6.39 -4.30
N GLY A 93 -12.55 -5.94 -3.05
CA GLY A 93 -13.51 -5.12 -2.32
C GLY A 93 -13.45 -3.66 -2.79
N VAL A 94 -14.57 -3.15 -3.30
CA VAL A 94 -14.69 -1.79 -3.82
C VAL A 94 -15.67 -0.99 -2.99
N ALA A 95 -15.15 -0.09 -2.14
CA ALA A 95 -15.94 0.85 -1.34
C ALA A 95 -15.43 2.30 -1.48
N GLY A 96 -14.64 2.57 -2.52
CA GLY A 96 -14.07 3.87 -2.84
C GLY A 96 -13.20 3.88 -4.10
N TYR A 97 -12.48 4.98 -4.28
CA TYR A 97 -11.65 5.20 -5.48
C TYR A 97 -10.51 4.20 -5.61
N PHE A 98 -9.81 3.89 -4.50
CA PHE A 98 -8.61 3.04 -4.57
C PHE A 98 -8.94 1.57 -4.74
N GLY A 99 -10.11 1.11 -4.28
CA GLY A 99 -10.64 -0.20 -4.66
C GLY A 99 -10.81 -0.32 -6.19
N ASN A 100 -11.38 0.69 -6.84
CA ASN A 100 -11.50 0.73 -8.31
C ASN A 100 -10.13 0.77 -9.01
N ARG A 101 -9.14 1.47 -8.43
CA ARG A 101 -7.78 1.51 -8.98
C ARG A 101 -7.11 0.14 -8.92
N LEU A 102 -7.33 -0.62 -7.85
CA LEU A 102 -6.84 -1.99 -7.73
C LEU A 102 -7.48 -2.91 -8.79
N VAL A 103 -8.79 -2.73 -9.07
CA VAL A 103 -9.51 -3.43 -10.16
C VAL A 103 -8.84 -3.16 -11.52
N ASP A 104 -8.60 -1.89 -11.85
CA ASP A 104 -7.96 -1.51 -13.11
C ASP A 104 -6.55 -2.13 -13.23
N MET A 105 -5.74 -2.06 -12.17
CA MET A 105 -4.39 -2.60 -12.17
C MET A 105 -4.40 -4.13 -12.35
N ALA A 106 -5.21 -4.84 -11.58
CA ALA A 106 -5.31 -6.31 -11.69
C ALA A 106 -5.77 -6.75 -13.10
N GLY A 107 -6.73 -6.05 -13.69
CA GLY A 107 -7.20 -6.31 -15.05
C GLY A 107 -6.11 -6.11 -16.11
N ARG A 108 -5.23 -5.12 -15.96
CA ARG A 108 -4.09 -4.89 -16.86
C ARG A 108 -3.08 -6.04 -16.86
N TYR A 109 -2.94 -6.73 -15.73
CA TYR A 109 -2.07 -7.92 -15.61
C TYR A 109 -2.78 -9.22 -15.96
N GLY A 110 -4.01 -9.14 -16.46
CA GLY A 110 -4.74 -10.28 -17.00
C GLY A 110 -5.53 -11.10 -15.97
N ALA A 111 -5.72 -10.59 -14.75
CA ALA A 111 -6.60 -11.23 -13.78
C ALA A 111 -8.04 -11.31 -14.31
N GLU A 112 -8.75 -12.39 -14.00
CA GLU A 112 -10.20 -12.43 -14.05
C GLU A 112 -10.76 -11.71 -12.81
N VAL A 113 -10.99 -10.39 -12.93
CA VAL A 113 -11.39 -9.57 -11.79
C VAL A 113 -12.85 -9.76 -11.46
N LYS A 114 -13.13 -10.15 -10.22
CA LYS A 114 -14.47 -10.13 -9.59
C LYS A 114 -14.49 -9.03 -8.53
N THR A 115 -15.66 -8.42 -8.34
CA THR A 115 -15.81 -7.35 -7.35
C THR A 115 -16.93 -7.62 -6.39
N ILE A 116 -16.71 -7.29 -5.12
CA ILE A 116 -17.77 -7.04 -4.16
C ILE A 116 -17.79 -5.53 -3.91
N SER A 117 -18.94 -4.90 -4.06
CA SER A 117 -19.05 -3.44 -4.00
C SER A 117 -19.99 -2.99 -2.89
N LYS A 118 -19.65 -1.86 -2.26
CA LYS A 118 -20.48 -1.17 -1.29
C LYS A 118 -20.58 0.31 -1.61
N PRO A 119 -21.62 0.99 -1.11
CA PRO A 119 -21.63 2.44 -1.07
C PRO A 119 -20.35 2.99 -0.43
N TRP A 120 -19.81 4.06 -0.97
CA TRP A 120 -18.61 4.69 -0.48
C TRP A 120 -18.74 5.06 1.00
N GLY A 121 -17.71 4.74 1.80
CA GLY A 121 -17.67 4.96 3.24
C GLY A 121 -18.20 3.79 4.09
N GLN A 122 -18.63 2.69 3.46
CA GLN A 122 -19.01 1.46 4.14
C GLN A 122 -17.90 0.40 4.10
N ASN A 123 -17.94 -0.52 5.06
CA ASN A 123 -17.01 -1.64 5.19
C ASN A 123 -17.69 -2.97 4.85
N PHE A 124 -16.88 -3.94 4.42
CA PHE A 124 -17.32 -5.33 4.23
C PHE A 124 -17.29 -6.07 5.57
N SER A 125 -18.34 -6.82 5.87
CA SER A 125 -18.34 -7.78 6.97
C SER A 125 -17.66 -9.09 6.55
N LEU A 126 -17.23 -9.90 7.52
CA LEU A 126 -16.68 -11.24 7.24
C LEU A 126 -17.68 -12.14 6.52
N ASP A 127 -18.98 -12.05 6.84
CA ASP A 127 -20.00 -12.86 6.19
C ASP A 127 -20.19 -12.48 4.72
N GLU A 128 -20.15 -11.19 4.39
CA GLU A 128 -20.21 -10.74 2.99
C GLU A 128 -18.99 -11.20 2.19
N LEU A 129 -17.80 -11.10 2.79
CA LEU A 129 -16.58 -11.62 2.17
C LEU A 129 -16.65 -13.13 2.00
N ARG A 130 -17.13 -13.88 2.99
CA ARG A 130 -17.31 -15.34 2.93
C ARG A 130 -18.24 -15.75 1.79
N ILE A 131 -19.36 -15.07 1.64
CA ILE A 131 -20.32 -15.34 0.54
C ILE A 131 -19.66 -15.09 -0.82
N ALA A 132 -18.95 -13.97 -0.97
CA ALA A 132 -18.26 -13.63 -2.21
C ALA A 132 -17.15 -14.62 -2.53
N MET A 133 -16.35 -15.03 -1.55
CA MET A 133 -15.28 -16.02 -1.72
C MET A 133 -15.84 -17.41 -2.08
N ALA A 134 -16.93 -17.83 -1.43
CA ALA A 134 -17.60 -19.08 -1.77
C ALA A 134 -18.13 -19.08 -3.21
N THR A 135 -18.61 -17.93 -3.67
CA THR A 135 -19.19 -17.75 -5.02
C THR A 135 -18.10 -17.72 -6.09
N HIS A 136 -17.02 -17.00 -5.88
CA HIS A 136 -16.04 -16.70 -6.92
C HIS A 136 -14.77 -17.57 -6.83
N ARG A 137 -14.51 -18.21 -5.67
CA ARG A 137 -13.30 -19.03 -5.44
C ARG A 137 -12.03 -18.33 -5.88
N PRO A 138 -11.76 -17.11 -5.39
CA PRO A 138 -10.62 -16.33 -5.84
C PRO A 138 -9.30 -16.95 -5.37
N LYS A 139 -8.24 -16.74 -6.15
CA LYS A 139 -6.86 -17.01 -5.73
C LYS A 139 -6.31 -15.89 -4.87
N ILE A 140 -6.82 -14.67 -5.07
CA ILE A 140 -6.39 -13.46 -4.35
C ILE A 140 -7.62 -12.67 -3.93
N LEU A 141 -7.68 -12.24 -2.66
CA LEU A 141 -8.60 -11.23 -2.15
C LEU A 141 -7.83 -9.91 -1.96
N GLY A 142 -8.23 -8.86 -2.66
CA GLY A 142 -7.66 -7.52 -2.52
C GLY A 142 -8.59 -6.58 -1.75
N LEU A 143 -8.08 -5.96 -0.68
CA LEU A 143 -8.81 -4.98 0.13
C LEU A 143 -8.00 -3.70 0.34
N VAL A 144 -8.68 -2.57 0.44
CA VAL A 144 -8.11 -1.29 0.86
C VAL A 144 -8.36 -1.12 2.36
N HIS A 145 -7.30 -1.09 3.18
CA HIS A 145 -7.41 -1.00 4.63
C HIS A 145 -7.96 0.36 5.10
N ALA A 146 -7.47 1.46 4.51
CA ALA A 146 -8.03 2.79 4.75
C ALA A 146 -8.26 3.49 3.41
N GLU A 147 -9.51 3.61 3.03
CA GLU A 147 -9.91 4.20 1.75
C GLU A 147 -9.77 5.73 1.80
N THR A 148 -8.76 6.23 1.11
CA THR A 148 -8.41 7.67 1.09
C THR A 148 -9.57 8.56 0.64
N SER A 149 -10.37 8.09 -0.32
CA SER A 149 -11.47 8.87 -0.91
C SER A 149 -12.66 9.05 0.03
N THR A 150 -12.76 8.23 1.09
CA THR A 150 -13.93 8.22 1.98
C THR A 150 -13.58 8.36 3.46
N GLY A 151 -12.33 8.05 3.85
CA GLY A 151 -11.90 7.99 5.24
C GLY A 151 -12.34 6.72 5.99
N ALA A 152 -13.00 5.77 5.32
CA ALA A 152 -13.41 4.52 5.93
C ALA A 152 -12.21 3.60 6.16
N ARG A 153 -12.16 2.94 7.33
CA ARG A 153 -11.20 1.89 7.66
C ARG A 153 -11.88 0.54 7.63
N GLN A 154 -11.44 -0.36 6.77
CA GLN A 154 -11.91 -1.73 6.68
C GLN A 154 -11.31 -2.56 7.83
N PRO A 155 -12.10 -3.19 8.70
CA PRO A 155 -11.62 -4.18 9.65
C PRO A 155 -11.00 -5.39 8.93
N ILE A 156 -9.83 -5.85 9.39
CA ILE A 156 -9.09 -6.95 8.76
C ILE A 156 -9.04 -8.19 9.66
N GLU A 157 -9.35 -8.03 10.94
CA GLU A 157 -9.39 -9.13 11.90
C GLU A 157 -10.29 -10.27 11.39
N GLY A 158 -9.77 -11.49 11.32
CA GLY A 158 -10.46 -12.69 10.82
C GLY A 158 -10.48 -12.85 9.28
N VAL A 159 -10.05 -11.82 8.52
CA VAL A 159 -10.04 -11.95 7.04
C VAL A 159 -8.96 -12.91 6.57
N GLY A 160 -7.78 -12.91 7.18
CA GLY A 160 -6.72 -13.86 6.81
C GLY A 160 -7.09 -15.32 7.12
N GLU A 161 -7.77 -15.58 8.26
CA GLU A 161 -8.32 -16.90 8.56
C GLU A 161 -9.32 -17.32 7.48
N LEU A 162 -10.22 -16.41 7.10
CA LEU A 162 -11.18 -16.66 6.03
C LEU A 162 -10.47 -16.96 4.70
N CYS A 163 -9.42 -16.22 4.35
CA CYS A 163 -8.63 -16.48 3.14
C CYS A 163 -8.00 -17.88 3.16
N ARG A 164 -7.45 -18.30 4.28
CA ARG A 164 -6.88 -19.67 4.45
C ARG A 164 -7.93 -20.77 4.25
N GLU A 165 -9.18 -20.57 4.67
CA GLU A 165 -10.27 -21.54 4.44
C GLU A 165 -10.52 -21.80 2.94
N TYR A 166 -10.17 -20.84 2.08
CA TYR A 166 -10.41 -20.89 0.63
C TYR A 166 -9.14 -21.07 -0.22
N ASP A 167 -7.97 -21.30 0.38
CA ASP A 167 -6.66 -21.31 -0.30
C ASP A 167 -6.43 -20.05 -1.12
N CYS A 168 -6.74 -18.90 -0.52
CA CYS A 168 -6.74 -17.58 -1.12
C CYS A 168 -5.68 -16.69 -0.43
N LEU A 169 -4.91 -15.93 -1.20
CA LEU A 169 -3.98 -14.92 -0.68
C LEU A 169 -4.71 -13.64 -0.32
N LEU A 170 -4.34 -13.02 0.80
CA LEU A 170 -4.84 -11.71 1.21
C LEU A 170 -3.85 -10.61 0.82
N LEU A 171 -4.26 -9.75 -0.11
CA LEU A 171 -3.55 -8.52 -0.50
C LEU A 171 -4.18 -7.31 0.19
N LEU A 172 -3.37 -6.52 0.89
CA LEU A 172 -3.84 -5.34 1.61
C LEU A 172 -3.17 -4.06 1.12
N ASP A 173 -3.97 -3.11 0.64
CA ASP A 173 -3.54 -1.73 0.42
C ASP A 173 -3.46 -0.99 1.76
N THR A 174 -2.25 -0.66 2.19
CA THR A 174 -1.98 0.08 3.43
C THR A 174 -1.45 1.50 3.16
N VAL A 175 -1.62 2.01 1.94
CA VAL A 175 -1.09 3.33 1.54
C VAL A 175 -1.48 4.43 2.51
N THR A 176 -2.73 4.50 2.91
CA THR A 176 -3.23 5.57 3.78
C THR A 176 -3.16 5.21 5.26
N SER A 177 -3.12 3.92 5.60
CA SER A 177 -3.17 3.45 6.98
C SER A 177 -1.80 3.29 7.64
N LEU A 178 -0.75 2.94 6.88
CA LEU A 178 0.58 2.69 7.45
C LEU A 178 1.14 3.94 8.12
N GLY A 179 1.50 3.83 9.40
CA GLY A 179 1.94 4.93 10.24
C GLY A 179 0.82 5.83 10.77
N GLY A 180 -0.41 5.67 10.28
CA GLY A 180 -1.57 6.46 10.72
C GLY A 180 -2.49 5.72 11.69
N VAL A 181 -2.56 4.40 11.59
CA VAL A 181 -3.33 3.51 12.50
C VAL A 181 -2.53 2.23 12.73
N PRO A 182 -2.80 1.49 13.83
CA PRO A 182 -2.15 0.20 14.07
C PRO A 182 -2.41 -0.78 12.92
N ILE A 183 -1.36 -1.50 12.52
CA ILE A 183 -1.38 -2.58 11.53
C ILE A 183 -0.63 -3.76 12.11
N HIS A 184 -1.16 -4.97 11.95
CA HIS A 184 -0.61 -6.20 12.47
C HIS A 184 -0.67 -7.28 11.38
N LEU A 185 0.20 -7.16 10.35
CA LEU A 185 0.09 -8.01 9.16
C LEU A 185 0.16 -9.51 9.48
N ASP A 186 1.11 -9.92 10.32
CA ASP A 186 1.28 -11.35 10.66
C ASP A 186 0.10 -11.86 11.50
N GLU A 187 -0.35 -11.09 12.49
CA GLU A 187 -1.51 -11.44 13.32
C GLU A 187 -2.79 -11.56 12.47
N TRP A 188 -2.97 -10.66 11.50
CA TRP A 188 -4.14 -10.67 10.61
C TRP A 188 -4.04 -11.68 9.47
N GLY A 189 -2.88 -12.34 9.31
CA GLY A 189 -2.65 -13.30 8.24
C GLY A 189 -2.66 -12.67 6.86
N VAL A 190 -2.09 -11.48 6.72
CA VAL A 190 -1.93 -10.79 5.43
C VAL A 190 -0.71 -11.37 4.71
N ASP A 191 -0.90 -11.84 3.47
CA ASP A 191 0.17 -12.42 2.67
C ASP A 191 0.99 -11.34 1.95
N LEU A 192 0.33 -10.28 1.50
CA LEU A 192 0.95 -9.19 0.74
C LEU A 192 0.38 -7.85 1.18
N ALA A 193 1.26 -6.85 1.31
CA ALA A 193 0.84 -5.48 1.56
C ALA A 193 1.73 -4.50 0.79
N TYR A 194 1.19 -3.35 0.45
CA TYR A 194 1.97 -2.23 -0.10
C TYR A 194 1.56 -0.91 0.53
N SER A 195 2.48 0.05 0.49
CA SER A 195 2.25 1.40 0.98
C SER A 195 3.09 2.43 0.20
N CYS A 196 3.23 3.63 0.73
CA CYS A 196 4.11 4.66 0.21
C CYS A 196 4.61 5.60 1.31
N SER A 197 5.67 6.34 1.00
CA SER A 197 6.38 7.18 1.97
C SER A 197 5.67 8.51 2.32
N GLN A 198 4.88 9.08 1.40
CA GLN A 198 4.31 10.43 1.52
C GLN A 198 2.99 10.52 2.27
N LYS A 199 2.53 9.45 2.88
CA LYS A 199 1.33 9.37 3.71
C LYS A 199 1.72 9.35 5.19
N GLY A 200 1.24 8.39 5.97
CA GLY A 200 1.49 8.32 7.40
C GLY A 200 2.96 8.16 7.81
N LEU A 201 3.84 7.72 6.91
CA LEU A 201 5.28 7.69 7.17
C LEU A 201 5.95 9.07 7.16
N GLY A 202 5.28 10.10 6.65
CA GLY A 202 5.72 11.48 6.75
C GLY A 202 6.97 11.83 5.95
N CYS A 203 7.22 11.12 4.85
CA CYS A 203 8.36 11.33 3.96
C CYS A 203 7.95 12.00 2.64
N SER A 204 8.91 12.33 1.79
CA SER A 204 8.61 12.75 0.42
C SER A 204 8.11 11.57 -0.41
N PRO A 205 7.30 11.84 -1.47
CA PRO A 205 6.99 10.82 -2.47
C PRO A 205 8.24 10.43 -3.25
N GLY A 206 8.40 9.14 -3.58
CA GLY A 206 9.55 8.68 -4.33
C GLY A 206 9.55 7.19 -4.55
#